data_22d49238fd10c8d65027da82838d6e2c
#
_entry.id   22d49238fd10c8d65027da82838d6e2c
#
_cell.length_a   1.000
_cell.length_b   1.000
_cell.length_c   1.000
_cell.angle_alpha   90.00
_cell.angle_beta   90.00
_cell.angle_gamma   90.00
#
_symmetry.space_group_name_H-M   'P 1'
#
loop_
_entity.id
_entity.type
_entity.pdbx_description
1 polymer ?
#
loop_
_entity_poly.entity_id
_entity_poly.type
_entity_poly.pdbx_seq_one_letter_code
_entity_poly.pdbx_strand_id
1 'polypeptide(L)'
;IHHIGGLPDFSALKFTKYNQYESLILPMKKYLEDAGVDFQFNTEVTNVIFEINDGKKVAKAIECKVNGVEKGIVLTENDLVFVTNGSCTEGTIYGDQNHAPNGDAEVRTSGCWSLWKNIAKQDPSFGHPEKFCSDIAKTNWESATITTLDNKIIPYITNICKRDPRTGKVVTGGIVSCQDSKWLLSWTINRQGQFKEQDKDKVCVWVYSLFTDVPGDYVKKPMKECTGKEITEEWLYHLGVPVDQIPELAENSAVCVPTMMPYITAFFMPRRKGDRPDVIPDGCVNFAFLGQFAETPRDTIFTTCLLYTSPSPR
;
A
#
# COMPACT_ATOMS: atom_id res chain seq x y z
N ILE A 1 6.52 19.10 4.92
CA ILE A 1 7.11 20.39 4.53
C ILE A 1 8.63 20.38 4.78
N HIS A 2 9.13 19.81 5.89
CA HIS A 2 10.56 19.83 6.23
C HIS A 2 11.50 19.19 5.19
N HIS A 3 11.02 18.28 4.37
CA HIS A 3 11.82 17.56 3.38
C HIS A 3 11.47 17.89 1.93
N ILE A 4 10.69 18.93 1.69
CA ILE A 4 10.19 19.27 0.34
C ILE A 4 11.35 19.56 -0.64
N GLY A 5 12.45 20.13 -0.14
CA GLY A 5 13.64 20.38 -0.94
C GLY A 5 14.38 19.12 -1.41
N GLY A 6 14.16 17.97 -0.77
CA GLY A 6 14.77 16.70 -1.14
C GLY A 6 13.88 15.81 -2.03
N LEU A 7 12.66 16.26 -2.38
CA LEU A 7 11.76 15.48 -3.23
C LEU A 7 12.29 15.27 -4.67
N PRO A 8 12.96 16.24 -5.32
CA PRO A 8 13.41 16.06 -6.69
C PRO A 8 14.45 14.97 -6.88
N ASP A 9 15.23 14.66 -5.84
CA ASP A 9 16.31 13.67 -5.90
C ASP A 9 16.24 12.58 -4.82
N PHE A 10 15.17 12.59 -4.04
CA PHE A 10 14.98 11.72 -2.85
C PHE A 10 16.14 11.77 -1.85
N SER A 11 16.91 12.83 -1.81
CA SER A 11 18.10 12.95 -0.94
C SER A 11 17.76 12.85 0.56
N ALA A 12 16.53 13.22 0.93
CA ALA A 12 16.04 13.11 2.30
C ALA A 12 15.57 11.70 2.67
N LEU A 13 15.34 10.81 1.69
CA LEU A 13 14.86 9.46 1.94
C LEU A 13 16.02 8.51 2.22
N LYS A 14 15.76 7.57 3.11
CA LYS A 14 16.67 6.46 3.41
C LYS A 14 16.05 5.16 2.92
N PHE A 15 16.89 4.32 2.36
CA PHE A 15 16.50 3.03 1.81
C PHE A 15 17.16 1.91 2.62
N THR A 16 16.41 0.86 2.86
CA THR A 16 16.95 -0.37 3.43
C THR A 16 17.83 -1.10 2.42
N LYS A 17 18.63 -2.07 2.87
CA LYS A 17 19.52 -2.84 1.99
C LYS A 17 18.74 -3.60 0.91
N TYR A 18 17.66 -4.23 1.31
CA TYR A 18 16.68 -4.88 0.44
C TYR A 18 15.33 -4.17 0.61
N ASN A 19 14.25 -4.71 0.06
CA ASN A 19 12.89 -4.23 0.32
C ASN A 19 12.55 -4.27 1.82
N GLN A 20 11.49 -3.58 2.22
CA GLN A 20 11.12 -3.48 3.63
C GLN A 20 10.71 -4.82 4.26
N TYR A 21 10.12 -5.72 3.48
CA TYR A 21 9.74 -7.04 3.97
C TYR A 21 10.96 -7.83 4.43
N GLU A 22 11.99 -7.93 3.58
CA GLU A 22 13.21 -8.68 3.88
C GLU A 22 14.13 -7.98 4.89
N SER A 23 14.13 -6.64 4.91
CA SER A 23 15.05 -5.86 5.76
C SER A 23 14.48 -5.51 7.12
N LEU A 24 13.15 -5.42 7.26
CA LEU A 24 12.47 -5.01 8.49
C LEU A 24 11.50 -6.08 8.99
N ILE A 25 10.54 -6.49 8.17
CA ILE A 25 9.43 -7.33 8.64
C ILE A 25 9.92 -8.71 9.07
N LEU A 26 10.68 -9.41 8.23
CA LEU A 26 11.18 -10.75 8.56
C LEU A 26 12.07 -10.76 9.82
N PRO A 27 13.08 -9.87 9.96
CA PRO A 27 13.88 -9.82 11.18
C PRO A 27 13.08 -9.46 12.44
N MET A 28 12.13 -8.52 12.33
CA MET A 28 11.27 -8.15 13.46
C MET A 28 10.35 -9.29 13.86
N LYS A 29 9.71 -9.96 12.87
CA LYS A 29 8.87 -11.13 13.12
C LYS A 29 9.65 -12.20 13.87
N LYS A 30 10.84 -12.56 13.36
CA LYS A 30 11.69 -13.56 14.03
C LYS A 30 12.04 -13.15 15.46
N TYR A 31 12.43 -11.91 15.69
CA TYR A 31 12.76 -11.42 17.03
C TYR A 31 11.58 -11.54 17.99
N LEU A 32 10.37 -11.21 17.54
CA LEU A 32 9.15 -11.29 18.34
C LEU A 32 8.75 -12.75 18.63
N GLU A 33 8.89 -13.64 17.64
CA GLU A 33 8.67 -15.09 17.83
C GLU A 33 9.64 -15.67 18.85
N ASP A 34 10.93 -15.32 18.76
CA ASP A 34 11.95 -15.72 19.71
C ASP A 34 11.68 -15.19 21.14
N ALA A 35 10.94 -14.07 21.24
CA ALA A 35 10.48 -13.47 22.52
C ALA A 35 9.14 -14.05 23.01
N GLY A 36 8.55 -15.02 22.31
CA GLY A 36 7.32 -15.68 22.72
C GLY A 36 6.04 -15.05 22.21
N VAL A 37 6.10 -14.13 21.24
CA VAL A 37 4.90 -13.58 20.58
C VAL A 37 4.31 -14.63 19.64
N ASP A 38 3.03 -14.92 19.81
CA ASP A 38 2.26 -15.84 18.96
C ASP A 38 1.63 -15.06 17.79
N PHE A 39 2.00 -15.44 16.56
CA PHE A 39 1.42 -14.90 15.34
C PHE A 39 0.37 -15.87 14.79
N GLN A 40 -0.89 -15.53 14.94
CA GLN A 40 -1.99 -16.34 14.42
C GLN A 40 -2.37 -15.91 13.00
N PHE A 41 -1.81 -16.57 12.02
CA PHE A 41 -2.15 -16.39 10.60
C PHE A 41 -3.47 -17.10 10.26
N ASN A 42 -4.02 -16.81 9.06
CA ASN A 42 -5.31 -17.34 8.61
C ASN A 42 -6.45 -17.06 9.60
N THR A 43 -6.32 -15.95 10.34
CA THR A 43 -7.27 -15.50 11.35
C THR A 43 -7.77 -14.12 10.97
N GLU A 44 -9.01 -14.03 10.50
CA GLU A 44 -9.67 -12.77 10.18
C GLU A 44 -10.44 -12.30 11.42
N VAL A 45 -10.02 -11.18 12.01
CA VAL A 45 -10.77 -10.51 13.07
C VAL A 45 -11.94 -9.76 12.44
N THR A 46 -13.15 -10.14 12.77
CA THR A 46 -14.38 -9.58 12.20
C THR A 46 -15.01 -8.50 13.07
N ASN A 47 -14.77 -8.53 14.38
CA ASN A 47 -15.28 -7.55 15.31
C ASN A 47 -14.49 -7.54 16.64
N VAL A 48 -14.56 -6.43 17.35
CA VAL A 48 -14.21 -6.34 18.78
C VAL A 48 -15.46 -5.85 19.49
N ILE A 49 -15.95 -6.61 20.47
CA ILE A 49 -17.16 -6.29 21.22
C ILE A 49 -16.79 -5.45 22.43
N PHE A 50 -17.46 -4.32 22.58
CA PHE A 50 -17.28 -3.40 23.69
C PHE A 50 -18.51 -3.37 24.60
N GLU A 51 -18.24 -3.35 25.90
CA GLU A 51 -19.22 -2.97 26.91
C GLU A 51 -19.04 -1.48 27.20
N ILE A 52 -20.12 -0.71 27.02
CA ILE A 52 -20.10 0.75 27.16
C ILE A 52 -21.13 1.12 28.22
N ASN A 53 -20.65 1.48 29.41
CA ASN A 53 -21.47 1.81 30.57
C ASN A 53 -20.86 3.00 31.33
N ASP A 54 -21.71 3.97 31.72
CA ASP A 54 -21.32 5.13 32.54
C ASP A 54 -20.06 5.87 32.02
N GLY A 55 -19.94 5.99 30.69
CA GLY A 55 -18.80 6.62 30.03
C GLY A 55 -17.52 5.78 29.97
N LYS A 56 -17.51 4.58 30.52
CA LYS A 56 -16.40 3.62 30.39
C LYS A 56 -16.64 2.70 29.21
N LYS A 57 -15.57 2.39 28.48
CA LYS A 57 -15.56 1.52 27.31
C LYS A 57 -14.54 0.41 27.52
N VAL A 58 -15.00 -0.83 27.57
CA VAL A 58 -14.18 -2.01 27.87
C VAL A 58 -14.31 -3.02 26.72
N ALA A 59 -13.21 -3.43 26.13
CA ALA A 59 -13.19 -4.54 25.17
C ALA A 59 -13.44 -5.85 25.92
N LYS A 60 -14.49 -6.59 25.52
CA LYS A 60 -14.95 -7.82 26.21
C LYS A 60 -14.75 -9.09 25.40
N ALA A 61 -14.72 -8.99 24.08
CA ALA A 61 -14.46 -10.13 23.21
C ALA A 61 -13.89 -9.71 21.87
N ILE A 62 -13.17 -10.63 21.24
CA ILE A 62 -12.76 -10.55 19.86
C ILE A 62 -13.51 -11.65 19.09
N GLU A 63 -14.22 -11.26 18.04
CA GLU A 63 -14.82 -12.19 17.09
C GLU A 63 -13.91 -12.37 15.90
N CYS A 64 -13.63 -13.60 15.52
CA CYS A 64 -12.75 -13.89 14.40
C CYS A 64 -13.16 -15.17 13.65
N LYS A 65 -12.62 -15.33 12.44
CA LYS A 65 -12.69 -16.56 11.66
C LYS A 65 -11.30 -17.14 11.53
N VAL A 66 -11.11 -18.32 12.08
CA VAL A 66 -9.86 -19.08 11.98
C VAL A 66 -10.04 -20.14 10.90
N ASN A 67 -9.29 -20.04 9.81
CA ASN A 67 -9.48 -20.90 8.63
C ASN A 67 -10.96 -20.94 8.15
N GLY A 68 -11.65 -19.81 8.22
CA GLY A 68 -13.06 -19.68 7.84
C GLY A 68 -14.09 -20.11 8.89
N VAL A 69 -13.66 -20.65 10.02
CA VAL A 69 -14.55 -21.08 11.13
C VAL A 69 -14.64 -19.97 12.17
N GLU A 70 -15.86 -19.59 12.55
CA GLU A 70 -16.10 -18.57 13.56
C GLU A 70 -15.58 -18.99 14.95
N LYS A 71 -14.91 -18.05 15.62
CA LYS A 71 -14.35 -18.21 16.95
C LYS A 71 -14.47 -16.91 17.74
N GLY A 72 -14.85 -17.01 19.02
CA GLY A 72 -14.81 -15.91 19.98
C GLY A 72 -13.64 -16.05 20.94
N ILE A 73 -13.00 -14.94 21.28
CA ILE A 73 -11.99 -14.84 22.34
C ILE A 73 -12.58 -13.93 23.40
N VAL A 74 -12.84 -14.48 24.59
CA VAL A 74 -13.33 -13.69 25.73
C VAL A 74 -12.17 -12.94 26.35
N LEU A 75 -12.39 -11.67 26.67
CA LEU A 75 -11.41 -10.76 27.27
C LEU A 75 -11.83 -10.38 28.68
N THR A 76 -10.83 -10.12 29.51
CA THR A 76 -10.95 -9.53 30.85
C THR A 76 -10.44 -8.07 30.83
N GLU A 77 -10.66 -7.34 31.88
CA GLU A 77 -10.14 -5.97 32.03
C GLU A 77 -8.60 -5.91 32.16
N ASN A 78 -7.97 -7.05 32.40
CA ASN A 78 -6.51 -7.17 32.47
C ASN A 78 -5.86 -7.45 31.10
N ASP A 79 -6.67 -7.78 30.09
CA ASP A 79 -6.20 -7.95 28.72
C ASP A 79 -6.13 -6.59 28.03
N LEU A 80 -5.03 -6.31 27.32
CA LEU A 80 -4.90 -5.10 26.50
C LEU A 80 -5.12 -5.44 25.03
N VAL A 81 -5.99 -4.68 24.35
CA VAL A 81 -6.33 -4.88 22.97
C VAL A 81 -5.86 -3.70 22.12
N PHE A 82 -4.99 -3.96 21.15
CA PHE A 82 -4.55 -2.98 20.17
C PHE A 82 -5.19 -3.28 18.82
N VAL A 83 -5.99 -2.35 18.32
CA VAL A 83 -6.75 -2.51 17.08
C VAL A 83 -6.11 -1.67 15.98
N THR A 84 -5.65 -2.32 14.93
CA THR A 84 -5.27 -1.64 13.68
C THR A 84 -6.46 -1.72 12.73
N ASN A 85 -7.19 -0.60 12.61
CA ASN A 85 -8.41 -0.50 11.83
C ASN A 85 -8.16 0.13 10.47
N GLY A 86 -8.88 -0.34 9.45
CA GLY A 86 -8.69 0.09 8.07
C GLY A 86 -7.35 -0.32 7.47
N SER A 87 -7.26 -0.37 6.17
CA SER A 87 -6.00 -0.66 5.47
C SER A 87 -6.01 -0.10 4.05
N CYS A 88 -4.96 0.64 3.70
CA CYS A 88 -4.79 1.15 2.33
C CYS A 88 -4.51 0.03 1.31
N THR A 89 -3.99 -1.10 1.74
CA THR A 89 -3.67 -2.24 0.88
C THR A 89 -4.75 -3.32 0.85
N GLU A 90 -5.85 -3.12 1.59
CA GLU A 90 -6.98 -4.04 1.58
C GLU A 90 -7.57 -4.16 0.18
N GLY A 91 -7.94 -5.38 -0.16
CA GLY A 91 -8.56 -5.64 -1.44
C GLY A 91 -7.64 -5.52 -2.65
N THR A 92 -6.31 -5.44 -2.46
CA THR A 92 -5.35 -5.44 -3.57
C THR A 92 -5.56 -6.64 -4.49
N ILE A 93 -5.59 -6.37 -5.79
CA ILE A 93 -5.79 -7.37 -6.84
C ILE A 93 -4.56 -7.34 -7.75
N TYR A 94 -4.04 -8.52 -8.07
CA TYR A 94 -2.88 -8.68 -8.94
C TYR A 94 -3.31 -9.18 -10.30
N GLY A 95 -2.73 -8.60 -11.34
CA GLY A 95 -2.69 -9.18 -12.68
C GLY A 95 -1.37 -9.92 -12.93
N ASP A 96 -1.11 -10.22 -14.16
CA ASP A 96 0.16 -10.76 -14.64
C ASP A 96 0.49 -10.22 -16.03
N GLN A 97 1.53 -10.75 -16.67
CA GLN A 97 1.96 -10.33 -18.01
C GLN A 97 0.81 -10.35 -19.04
N ASN A 98 -0.12 -11.29 -18.92
CA ASN A 98 -1.16 -11.57 -19.90
C ASN A 98 -2.58 -11.28 -19.42
N HIS A 99 -2.74 -10.98 -18.12
CA HIS A 99 -4.05 -10.73 -17.52
C HIS A 99 -4.04 -9.41 -16.74
N ALA A 100 -5.07 -8.60 -16.98
CA ALA A 100 -5.33 -7.41 -16.19
C ALA A 100 -5.74 -7.81 -14.76
N PRO A 101 -5.45 -6.98 -13.75
CA PRO A 101 -6.08 -7.13 -12.43
C PRO A 101 -7.58 -6.88 -12.66
N ASN A 102 -8.43 -7.89 -12.52
CA ASN A 102 -9.88 -7.77 -12.78
C ASN A 102 -10.45 -6.56 -12.01
N GLY A 103 -10.74 -5.50 -12.76
CA GLY A 103 -10.88 -4.15 -12.25
C GLY A 103 -12.19 -3.80 -11.54
N ASP A 104 -13.11 -4.74 -11.41
CA ASP A 104 -14.27 -4.60 -10.54
C ASP A 104 -13.83 -4.91 -9.10
N ALA A 105 -13.09 -3.97 -8.52
CA ALA A 105 -12.84 -3.94 -7.11
C ALA A 105 -14.18 -3.73 -6.39
N GLU A 106 -14.91 -4.81 -6.20
CA GLU A 106 -16.07 -4.80 -5.31
C GLU A 106 -15.61 -4.35 -3.92
N VAL A 107 -16.39 -3.46 -3.32
CA VAL A 107 -16.22 -3.13 -1.90
C VAL A 107 -16.29 -4.44 -1.13
N ARG A 108 -15.13 -4.97 -0.73
CA ARG A 108 -15.09 -6.23 0.00
C ARG A 108 -15.83 -6.07 1.31
N THR A 109 -16.63 -7.07 1.64
CA THR A 109 -17.40 -7.12 2.90
C THR A 109 -16.62 -7.77 4.04
N SER A 110 -15.31 -8.00 3.86
CA SER A 110 -14.38 -8.65 4.79
C SER A 110 -13.15 -7.77 5.02
N GLY A 111 -12.31 -8.13 5.99
CA GLY A 111 -11.03 -7.51 6.28
C GLY A 111 -11.10 -6.26 7.17
N CYS A 112 -10.05 -5.45 7.13
CA CYS A 112 -9.85 -4.33 8.05
C CYS A 112 -10.92 -3.24 7.99
N TRP A 113 -11.51 -3.00 6.82
CA TRP A 113 -12.61 -2.04 6.66
C TRP A 113 -13.91 -2.54 7.28
N SER A 114 -14.22 -3.83 7.11
CA SER A 114 -15.39 -4.45 7.74
C SER A 114 -15.24 -4.52 9.25
N LEU A 115 -14.07 -4.85 9.75
CA LEU A 115 -13.76 -4.77 11.17
C LEU A 115 -14.05 -3.37 11.73
N TRP A 116 -13.53 -2.33 11.08
CA TRP A 116 -13.75 -0.96 11.54
C TRP A 116 -15.23 -0.56 11.45
N LYS A 117 -15.95 -0.93 10.39
CA LYS A 117 -17.39 -0.70 10.27
C LYS A 117 -18.18 -1.35 11.41
N ASN A 118 -17.83 -2.56 11.81
CA ASN A 118 -18.50 -3.26 12.91
C ASN A 118 -18.19 -2.61 14.27
N ILE A 119 -16.95 -2.20 14.49
CA ILE A 119 -16.54 -1.46 15.69
C ILE A 119 -17.25 -0.10 15.76
N ALA A 120 -17.28 0.65 14.68
CA ALA A 120 -17.86 2.00 14.62
C ALA A 120 -19.37 2.04 14.87
N LYS A 121 -20.09 0.94 14.66
CA LYS A 121 -21.52 0.83 15.00
C LYS A 121 -21.81 0.87 16.50
N GLN A 122 -20.81 0.58 17.35
CA GLN A 122 -20.98 0.43 18.78
C GLN A 122 -20.86 1.76 19.54
N ASP A 123 -20.05 2.70 19.04
CA ASP A 123 -19.88 4.03 19.65
C ASP A 123 -19.43 5.07 18.60
N PRO A 124 -19.99 6.28 18.60
CA PRO A 124 -19.61 7.34 17.64
C PRO A 124 -18.13 7.76 17.74
N SER A 125 -17.48 7.60 18.90
CA SER A 125 -16.06 7.94 19.07
C SER A 125 -15.13 6.95 18.39
N PHE A 126 -15.63 5.83 17.87
CA PHE A 126 -14.86 4.86 17.12
C PHE A 126 -14.71 5.21 15.64
N GLY A 127 -15.14 6.42 15.25
CA GLY A 127 -14.92 7.00 13.95
C GLY A 127 -15.96 6.65 12.87
N HIS A 128 -15.68 7.08 11.64
CA HIS A 128 -16.62 6.97 10.51
C HIS A 128 -15.89 6.36 9.30
N PRO A 129 -15.70 5.03 9.23
CA PRO A 129 -14.93 4.36 8.17
C PRO A 129 -15.46 4.65 6.76
N GLU A 130 -16.77 4.90 6.61
CA GLU A 130 -17.38 5.19 5.31
C GLU A 130 -16.78 6.43 4.63
N LYS A 131 -16.24 7.37 5.39
CA LYS A 131 -15.53 8.53 4.85
C LYS A 131 -14.32 8.16 4.01
N PHE A 132 -13.74 6.99 4.27
CA PHE A 132 -12.48 6.55 3.70
C PHE A 132 -12.63 5.42 2.67
N CYS A 133 -13.66 4.58 2.81
CA CYS A 133 -13.76 3.35 2.01
C CYS A 133 -15.05 3.24 1.17
N SER A 134 -15.91 4.27 1.13
CA SER A 134 -17.17 4.17 0.38
C SER A 134 -17.06 4.49 -1.10
N ASP A 135 -15.99 5.14 -1.55
CA ASP A 135 -15.84 5.62 -2.92
C ASP A 135 -14.49 5.19 -3.51
N ILE A 136 -14.48 3.97 -4.06
CA ILE A 136 -13.26 3.38 -4.66
C ILE A 136 -12.77 4.21 -5.85
N ALA A 137 -13.65 4.84 -6.61
CA ALA A 137 -13.25 5.68 -7.73
C ALA A 137 -12.33 6.84 -7.32
N LYS A 138 -12.47 7.31 -6.07
CA LYS A 138 -11.62 8.37 -5.50
C LYS A 138 -10.42 7.87 -4.71
N THR A 139 -10.41 6.60 -4.30
CA THR A 139 -9.39 6.06 -3.40
C THR A 139 -8.46 5.05 -4.05
N ASN A 140 -8.77 4.62 -5.27
CA ASN A 140 -7.94 3.68 -5.99
C ASN A 140 -6.73 4.35 -6.67
N TRP A 141 -5.73 3.60 -6.89
CA TRP A 141 -4.78 3.78 -7.98
C TRP A 141 -4.28 2.42 -8.44
N GLU A 142 -3.62 2.40 -9.60
CA GLU A 142 -2.95 1.22 -10.09
C GLU A 142 -1.45 1.44 -10.16
N SER A 143 -0.72 0.45 -9.77
CA SER A 143 0.73 0.38 -9.96
C SER A 143 1.11 -0.90 -10.67
N ALA A 144 2.35 -0.95 -11.14
CA ALA A 144 2.92 -2.16 -11.72
C ALA A 144 4.40 -2.26 -11.39
N THR A 145 4.87 -3.49 -11.25
CA THR A 145 6.30 -3.76 -11.17
C THR A 145 6.75 -4.37 -12.48
N ILE A 146 7.60 -3.66 -13.21
CA ILE A 146 8.22 -4.13 -14.43
C ILE A 146 9.63 -4.64 -14.09
N THR A 147 9.96 -5.86 -14.48
CA THR A 147 11.30 -6.44 -14.36
C THR A 147 11.88 -6.63 -15.75
N THR A 148 13.05 -6.03 -16.03
CA THR A 148 13.74 -6.27 -17.30
C THR A 148 14.32 -7.68 -17.34
N LEU A 149 14.19 -8.36 -18.48
CA LEU A 149 14.70 -9.71 -18.67
C LEU A 149 16.10 -9.72 -19.33
N ASP A 150 16.40 -8.65 -20.08
CA ASP A 150 17.66 -8.46 -20.79
C ASP A 150 18.10 -6.98 -20.75
N ASN A 151 19.12 -6.64 -21.55
CA ASN A 151 19.70 -5.31 -21.59
C ASN A 151 19.08 -4.37 -22.64
N LYS A 152 18.13 -4.79 -23.43
CA LYS A 152 17.60 -4.01 -24.56
C LYS A 152 16.89 -2.72 -24.14
N ILE A 153 16.23 -2.73 -22.98
CA ILE A 153 15.51 -1.55 -22.44
C ILE A 153 16.46 -0.60 -21.70
N ILE A 154 17.57 -1.09 -21.18
CA ILE A 154 18.52 -0.32 -20.35
C ILE A 154 19.00 0.99 -21.01
N PRO A 155 19.32 1.06 -22.32
CA PRO A 155 19.73 2.30 -22.97
C PRO A 155 18.68 3.42 -22.89
N TYR A 156 17.41 3.09 -23.03
CA TYR A 156 16.31 4.05 -22.94
C TYR A 156 16.17 4.61 -21.54
N ILE A 157 16.25 3.76 -20.51
CA ILE A 157 16.28 4.17 -19.10
C ILE A 157 17.47 5.10 -18.85
N THR A 158 18.66 4.69 -19.28
CA THR A 158 19.92 5.44 -19.11
C THR A 158 19.87 6.80 -19.80
N ASN A 159 19.19 6.89 -20.95
CA ASN A 159 19.04 8.16 -21.67
C ASN A 159 18.26 9.20 -20.85
N ILE A 160 17.24 8.78 -20.09
CA ILE A 160 16.46 9.66 -19.21
C ILE A 160 17.22 9.92 -17.90
N CYS A 161 17.66 8.87 -17.21
CA CYS A 161 18.24 8.95 -15.87
C CYS A 161 19.71 9.41 -15.85
N LYS A 162 20.37 9.40 -17.00
CA LYS A 162 21.81 9.70 -17.18
C LYS A 162 22.74 8.82 -16.31
N ARG A 163 22.28 7.64 -15.92
CA ARG A 163 23.05 6.64 -15.18
C ARG A 163 22.52 5.24 -15.46
N ASP A 164 23.42 4.25 -15.38
CA ASP A 164 23.05 2.85 -15.51
C ASP A 164 22.20 2.42 -14.31
N PRO A 165 20.99 1.88 -14.52
CA PRO A 165 20.09 1.47 -13.44
C PRO A 165 20.63 0.32 -12.58
N ARG A 166 21.64 -0.41 -13.04
CA ARG A 166 22.23 -1.55 -12.32
C ARG A 166 23.29 -1.14 -11.29
N THR A 167 23.59 0.15 -11.13
CA THR A 167 24.69 0.63 -10.27
C THR A 167 24.44 0.53 -8.77
N GLY A 168 23.27 0.07 -8.32
CA GLY A 168 22.93 -0.04 -6.91
C GLY A 168 22.69 1.30 -6.20
N LYS A 169 22.54 2.39 -6.94
CA LYS A 169 22.12 3.70 -6.43
C LYS A 169 20.66 3.97 -6.83
N VAL A 170 20.01 4.93 -6.19
CA VAL A 170 18.73 5.44 -6.67
C VAL A 170 18.93 6.04 -8.06
N VAL A 171 18.28 5.46 -9.04
CA VAL A 171 18.58 5.70 -10.45
C VAL A 171 17.92 6.95 -10.96
N THR A 172 16.62 7.07 -10.73
CA THR A 172 15.81 8.21 -11.21
C THR A 172 16.06 9.51 -10.44
N GLY A 173 16.69 9.43 -9.27
CA GLY A 173 16.88 10.57 -8.38
C GLY A 173 15.58 11.03 -7.72
N GLY A 174 14.44 10.58 -8.19
CA GLY A 174 13.10 10.91 -7.72
C GLY A 174 12.05 10.12 -8.52
N ILE A 175 10.83 10.58 -8.50
CA ILE A 175 9.76 10.06 -9.37
C ILE A 175 9.86 10.80 -10.70
N VAL A 176 9.90 10.05 -11.80
CA VAL A 176 9.74 10.58 -13.15
C VAL A 176 8.28 10.56 -13.50
N SER A 177 7.69 11.73 -13.73
CA SER A 177 6.30 11.84 -14.18
C SER A 177 6.26 12.27 -15.65
N CYS A 178 5.54 11.51 -16.45
CA CYS A 178 5.34 11.81 -17.86
C CYS A 178 4.20 12.83 -17.98
N GLN A 179 4.55 14.12 -18.17
CA GLN A 179 3.57 15.23 -18.14
C GLN A 179 2.50 15.10 -19.21
N ASP A 180 2.86 14.57 -20.37
CA ASP A 180 1.95 14.41 -21.51
C ASP A 180 1.15 13.08 -21.46
N SER A 181 1.41 12.25 -20.47
CA SER A 181 0.68 10.99 -20.31
C SER A 181 -0.73 11.23 -19.81
N LYS A 182 -1.72 10.69 -20.53
CA LYS A 182 -3.13 10.71 -20.10
C LYS A 182 -3.37 9.95 -18.81
N TRP A 183 -2.57 8.92 -18.54
CA TRP A 183 -2.59 8.22 -17.26
C TRP A 183 -1.92 9.02 -16.14
N LEU A 184 -1.23 10.14 -16.46
CA LEU A 184 -0.24 10.75 -15.58
C LEU A 184 0.76 9.68 -15.12
N LEU A 185 1.24 8.87 -16.08
CA LEU A 185 2.16 7.77 -15.82
C LEU A 185 3.40 8.28 -15.12
N SER A 186 3.68 7.69 -13.98
CA SER A 186 4.88 8.01 -13.21
C SER A 186 5.64 6.73 -12.90
N TRP A 187 6.96 6.84 -12.80
CA TRP A 187 7.81 5.69 -12.54
C TRP A 187 9.05 6.06 -11.75
N THR A 188 9.61 5.09 -11.07
CA THR A 188 10.87 5.25 -10.36
C THR A 188 11.66 3.95 -10.37
N ILE A 189 12.98 4.09 -10.40
CA ILE A 189 13.91 2.99 -10.20
C ILE A 189 14.70 3.28 -8.94
N ASN A 190 14.34 2.62 -7.88
CA ASN A 190 15.03 2.67 -6.61
C ASN A 190 16.38 1.96 -6.71
N ARG A 191 17.13 1.95 -5.62
CA ARG A 191 18.36 1.16 -5.51
C ARG A 191 18.12 -0.29 -5.92
N GLN A 192 18.91 -0.80 -6.85
CA GLN A 192 18.80 -2.18 -7.31
C GLN A 192 19.45 -3.17 -6.34
N GLY A 193 19.13 -4.46 -6.53
CA GLY A 193 19.28 -5.48 -5.50
C GLY A 193 18.18 -5.33 -4.44
N GLN A 194 16.96 -4.95 -4.87
CA GLN A 194 15.82 -4.71 -3.99
C GLN A 194 15.30 -6.01 -3.35
N PHE A 195 15.51 -7.13 -3.99
CA PHE A 195 15.24 -8.46 -3.45
C PHE A 195 16.56 -9.22 -3.30
N LYS A 196 16.68 -10.08 -2.29
CA LYS A 196 17.90 -10.87 -2.05
C LYS A 196 18.25 -11.78 -3.23
N GLU A 197 17.22 -12.32 -3.87
CA GLU A 197 17.33 -13.27 -4.97
C GLU A 197 17.25 -12.60 -6.35
N GLN A 198 17.22 -11.26 -6.40
CA GLN A 198 17.21 -10.53 -7.66
C GLN A 198 18.56 -10.69 -8.38
N ASP A 199 18.50 -11.18 -9.60
CA ASP A 199 19.67 -11.23 -10.47
C ASP A 199 20.26 -9.84 -10.70
N LYS A 200 21.60 -9.75 -10.74
CA LYS A 200 22.31 -8.47 -10.82
C LYS A 200 22.10 -7.72 -12.15
N ASP A 201 21.74 -8.44 -13.19
CA ASP A 201 21.45 -7.89 -14.52
C ASP A 201 19.97 -7.54 -14.73
N LYS A 202 19.09 -7.88 -13.78
CA LYS A 202 17.67 -7.53 -13.81
C LYS A 202 17.41 -6.22 -13.08
N VAL A 203 16.55 -5.39 -13.67
CA VAL A 203 16.14 -4.10 -13.10
C VAL A 203 14.65 -4.13 -12.82
N CYS A 204 14.30 -3.84 -11.57
CA CYS A 204 12.92 -3.66 -11.16
C CYS A 204 12.54 -2.18 -11.24
N VAL A 205 11.49 -1.87 -11.98
CA VAL A 205 10.91 -0.54 -12.15
C VAL A 205 9.54 -0.53 -11.51
N TRP A 206 9.27 0.45 -10.65
CA TRP A 206 7.93 0.71 -10.16
C TRP A 206 7.26 1.77 -11.01
N VAL A 207 6.10 1.43 -11.55
CA VAL A 207 5.27 2.29 -12.40
C VAL A 207 3.92 2.47 -11.73
N TYR A 208 3.30 3.64 -11.85
CA TYR A 208 1.95 3.85 -11.34
C TYR A 208 1.20 4.93 -12.13
N SER A 209 -0.12 4.89 -12.04
CA SER A 209 -1.02 5.90 -12.58
C SER A 209 -2.05 6.31 -11.54
N LEU A 210 -2.36 7.61 -11.51
CA LEU A 210 -3.46 8.16 -10.72
C LEU A 210 -4.76 8.25 -11.51
N PHE A 211 -4.69 8.24 -12.85
CA PHE A 211 -5.85 8.33 -13.74
C PHE A 211 -6.14 6.95 -14.36
N THR A 212 -6.71 6.07 -13.55
CA THR A 212 -6.92 4.66 -13.90
C THR A 212 -8.06 4.41 -14.88
N ASP A 213 -8.93 5.40 -15.10
CA ASP A 213 -10.17 5.29 -15.90
C ASP A 213 -10.07 5.88 -17.30
N VAL A 214 -8.94 6.48 -17.68
CA VAL A 214 -8.77 7.12 -18.99
C VAL A 214 -7.90 6.25 -19.90
N PRO A 215 -8.18 6.22 -21.23
CA PRO A 215 -7.33 5.51 -22.18
C PRO A 215 -5.91 6.10 -22.25
N GLY A 216 -4.92 5.24 -22.35
CA GLY A 216 -3.52 5.62 -22.54
C GLY A 216 -3.22 6.29 -23.89
N ASP A 217 -1.99 6.72 -24.06
CA ASP A 217 -1.53 7.39 -25.28
C ASP A 217 -1.14 6.39 -26.37
N TYR A 218 -0.50 5.30 -26.01
CA TYR A 218 -0.15 4.20 -26.90
C TYR A 218 -1.21 3.09 -26.81
N VAL A 219 -1.42 2.54 -25.63
CA VAL A 219 -2.45 1.55 -25.33
C VAL A 219 -3.77 2.28 -25.13
N LYS A 220 -4.68 2.19 -26.08
CA LYS A 220 -5.96 2.93 -26.08
C LYS A 220 -7.00 2.34 -25.11
N LYS A 221 -6.55 1.93 -23.90
CA LYS A 221 -7.35 1.34 -22.83
C LYS A 221 -7.05 2.04 -21.51
N PRO A 222 -7.99 2.09 -20.55
CA PRO A 222 -7.71 2.47 -19.17
C PRO A 222 -6.65 1.55 -18.53
N MET A 223 -5.76 2.09 -17.71
CA MET A 223 -4.70 1.28 -17.10
C MET A 223 -5.25 0.08 -16.32
N LYS A 224 -6.35 0.28 -15.58
CA LYS A 224 -7.02 -0.79 -14.81
C LYS A 224 -7.51 -2.00 -15.64
N GLU A 225 -7.61 -1.85 -16.95
CA GLU A 225 -8.03 -2.90 -17.89
C GLU A 225 -6.84 -3.49 -18.65
N CYS A 226 -5.62 -3.00 -18.37
CA CYS A 226 -4.42 -3.39 -19.08
C CYS A 226 -3.75 -4.60 -18.45
N THR A 227 -3.24 -5.47 -19.30
CA THR A 227 -2.32 -6.55 -18.93
C THR A 227 -0.94 -5.98 -18.57
N GLY A 228 -0.09 -6.76 -17.95
CA GLY A 228 1.28 -6.33 -17.67
C GLY A 228 2.06 -5.98 -18.94
N LYS A 229 1.84 -6.72 -20.03
CA LYS A 229 2.41 -6.41 -21.34
C LYS A 229 1.97 -5.02 -21.83
N GLU A 230 0.68 -4.72 -21.81
CA GLU A 230 0.13 -3.45 -22.26
C GLU A 230 0.64 -2.27 -21.41
N ILE A 231 0.75 -2.44 -20.08
CA ILE A 231 1.36 -1.41 -19.21
C ILE A 231 2.84 -1.19 -19.57
N THR A 232 3.56 -2.26 -19.89
CA THR A 232 4.95 -2.16 -20.35
C THR A 232 5.04 -1.42 -21.69
N GLU A 233 4.15 -1.68 -22.62
CA GLU A 233 4.09 -1.00 -23.92
C GLU A 233 3.88 0.52 -23.73
N GLU A 234 2.93 0.94 -22.88
CA GLU A 234 2.68 2.34 -22.58
C GLU A 234 3.92 3.00 -21.94
N TRP A 235 4.55 2.32 -20.99
CA TRP A 235 5.78 2.82 -20.35
C TRP A 235 6.94 2.97 -21.36
N LEU A 236 7.15 1.98 -22.24
CA LEU A 236 8.16 2.02 -23.30
C LEU A 236 7.92 3.17 -24.28
N TYR A 237 6.66 3.45 -24.63
CA TYR A 237 6.28 4.59 -25.43
C TYR A 237 6.76 5.91 -24.77
N HIS A 238 6.51 6.08 -23.49
CA HIS A 238 6.95 7.26 -22.74
C HIS A 238 8.45 7.29 -22.45
N LEU A 239 9.16 6.18 -22.58
CA LEU A 239 10.62 6.15 -22.59
C LEU A 239 11.23 6.64 -23.92
N GLY A 240 10.42 6.83 -24.97
CA GLY A 240 10.87 7.21 -26.30
C GLY A 240 11.42 6.04 -27.13
N VAL A 241 10.96 4.82 -26.85
CA VAL A 241 11.23 3.65 -27.69
C VAL A 241 10.53 3.82 -29.04
N PRO A 242 11.20 3.52 -30.17
CA PRO A 242 10.54 3.51 -31.48
C PRO A 242 9.29 2.62 -31.48
N VAL A 243 8.19 3.13 -32.05
CA VAL A 243 6.87 2.50 -31.97
C VAL A 243 6.87 1.07 -32.52
N ASP A 244 7.64 0.81 -33.56
CA ASP A 244 7.80 -0.51 -34.19
C ASP A 244 8.54 -1.52 -33.32
N GLN A 245 9.30 -1.09 -32.32
CA GLN A 245 10.04 -1.94 -31.39
C GLN A 245 9.28 -2.23 -30.09
N ILE A 246 8.27 -1.42 -29.75
CA ILE A 246 7.55 -1.52 -28.48
C ILE A 246 6.95 -2.92 -28.25
N PRO A 247 6.19 -3.51 -29.17
CA PRO A 247 5.56 -4.81 -28.93
C PRO A 247 6.56 -5.95 -28.68
N GLU A 248 7.66 -5.94 -29.43
CA GLU A 248 8.72 -6.96 -29.26
C GLU A 248 9.42 -6.83 -27.93
N LEU A 249 9.77 -5.60 -27.50
CA LEU A 249 10.42 -5.37 -26.23
C LEU A 249 9.50 -5.67 -25.03
N ALA A 250 8.23 -5.33 -25.10
CA ALA A 250 7.27 -5.62 -24.06
C ALA A 250 7.01 -7.12 -23.89
N GLU A 251 7.06 -7.88 -24.98
CA GLU A 251 6.88 -9.34 -24.96
C GLU A 251 8.11 -10.10 -24.47
N ASN A 252 9.30 -9.72 -24.96
CA ASN A 252 10.50 -10.55 -24.82
C ASN A 252 11.53 -10.01 -23.84
N SER A 253 11.51 -8.71 -23.52
CA SER A 253 12.56 -8.05 -22.73
C SER A 253 12.11 -7.55 -21.37
N ALA A 254 10.82 -7.74 -21.02
CA ALA A 254 10.27 -7.38 -19.71
C ALA A 254 9.14 -8.32 -19.29
N VAL A 255 8.95 -8.41 -17.98
CA VAL A 255 7.74 -8.98 -17.38
C VAL A 255 7.16 -7.97 -16.40
N CYS A 256 5.84 -7.86 -16.39
CA CYS A 256 5.14 -6.87 -15.58
C CYS A 256 4.01 -7.52 -14.78
N VAL A 257 3.90 -7.10 -13.52
CA VAL A 257 2.81 -7.49 -12.62
C VAL A 257 2.01 -6.23 -12.27
N PRO A 258 0.84 -6.05 -12.88
CA PRO A 258 -0.10 -5.00 -12.49
C PRO A 258 -0.69 -5.24 -11.11
N THR A 259 -0.98 -4.17 -10.40
CA THR A 259 -1.49 -4.20 -9.03
C THR A 259 -2.51 -3.10 -8.83
N MET A 260 -3.78 -3.47 -8.81
CA MET A 260 -4.89 -2.55 -8.51
C MET A 260 -5.10 -2.49 -7.00
N MET A 261 -5.09 -1.29 -6.45
CA MET A 261 -5.25 -1.02 -5.01
C MET A 261 -6.46 -0.11 -4.77
N PRO A 262 -7.61 -0.66 -4.39
CA PRO A 262 -8.87 0.10 -4.28
C PRO A 262 -8.82 1.22 -3.24
N TYR A 263 -8.05 1.08 -2.18
CA TYR A 263 -8.07 1.99 -1.03
C TYR A 263 -6.71 2.67 -0.77
N ILE A 264 -5.79 2.63 -1.72
CA ILE A 264 -4.41 3.08 -1.48
C ILE A 264 -4.33 4.55 -1.07
N THR A 265 -5.25 5.40 -1.55
CA THR A 265 -5.30 6.82 -1.20
C THR A 265 -6.42 7.17 -0.21
N ALA A 266 -7.05 6.19 0.41
CA ALA A 266 -8.15 6.38 1.36
C ALA A 266 -7.81 7.37 2.49
N PHE A 267 -6.57 7.36 2.99
CA PHE A 267 -6.13 8.28 4.03
C PHE A 267 -6.07 9.77 3.59
N PHE A 268 -6.11 10.05 2.30
CA PHE A 268 -6.21 11.43 1.75
C PHE A 268 -7.64 11.94 1.64
N MET A 269 -8.63 11.10 1.88
CA MET A 269 -10.03 11.52 1.80
C MET A 269 -10.31 12.66 2.77
N PRO A 270 -11.10 13.67 2.38
CA PRO A 270 -11.48 14.77 3.25
C PRO A 270 -12.16 14.29 4.52
N ARG A 271 -11.65 14.70 5.67
CA ARG A 271 -12.14 14.27 6.99
C ARG A 271 -12.29 15.43 7.97
N ARG A 272 -13.08 15.22 8.98
CA ARG A 272 -13.23 16.08 10.15
C ARG A 272 -12.65 15.39 11.38
N LYS A 273 -12.44 16.16 12.45
CA LYS A 273 -12.12 15.59 13.76
C LYS A 273 -13.24 14.63 14.17
N GLY A 274 -12.87 13.43 14.63
CA GLY A 274 -13.79 12.36 14.99
C GLY A 274 -14.13 11.40 13.85
N ASP A 275 -13.76 11.68 12.60
CA ASP A 275 -13.90 10.70 11.51
C ASP A 275 -12.90 9.54 11.66
N ARG A 276 -11.75 9.78 12.29
CA ARG A 276 -10.84 8.74 12.81
C ARG A 276 -11.01 8.64 14.32
N PRO A 277 -10.96 7.45 14.92
CA PRO A 277 -10.93 7.32 16.37
C PRO A 277 -9.62 7.91 16.93
N ASP A 278 -9.67 8.52 18.09
CA ASP A 278 -8.46 8.83 18.84
C ASP A 278 -7.72 7.53 19.20
N VAL A 279 -6.39 7.58 19.37
CA VAL A 279 -5.61 6.41 19.77
C VAL A 279 -6.17 5.81 21.06
N ILE A 280 -6.52 6.64 22.02
CA ILE A 280 -7.20 6.25 23.26
C ILE A 280 -8.46 7.10 23.35
N PRO A 281 -9.62 6.57 22.92
CA PRO A 281 -10.90 7.29 23.06
C PRO A 281 -11.25 7.56 24.53
N ASP A 282 -11.96 8.66 24.77
CA ASP A 282 -12.43 8.99 26.13
C ASP A 282 -13.21 7.81 26.73
N GLY A 283 -12.90 7.50 27.98
CA GLY A 283 -13.49 6.37 28.72
C GLY A 283 -12.92 5.00 28.38
N CYS A 284 -11.92 4.92 27.53
CA CYS A 284 -11.24 3.68 27.21
C CYS A 284 -10.53 3.07 28.43
N VAL A 285 -10.71 1.77 28.65
CA VAL A 285 -10.12 1.04 29.80
C VAL A 285 -8.95 0.16 29.34
N ASN A 286 -9.16 -0.70 28.36
CA ASN A 286 -8.25 -1.80 28.04
C ASN A 286 -7.96 -1.97 26.53
N PHE A 287 -8.14 -0.92 25.74
CA PHE A 287 -7.87 -0.99 24.31
C PHE A 287 -7.29 0.32 23.76
N ALA A 288 -6.67 0.26 22.58
CA ALA A 288 -6.25 1.42 21.82
C ALA A 288 -6.37 1.17 20.31
N PHE A 289 -6.64 2.23 19.55
CA PHE A 289 -6.58 2.20 18.09
C PHE A 289 -5.20 2.61 17.62
N LEU A 290 -4.67 1.86 16.65
CA LEU A 290 -3.35 2.10 16.08
C LEU A 290 -3.41 2.22 14.56
N GLY A 291 -2.33 2.69 13.96
CA GLY A 291 -2.14 2.68 12.52
C GLY A 291 -2.62 3.93 11.81
N GLN A 292 -2.77 3.82 10.49
CA GLN A 292 -3.01 4.95 9.59
C GLN A 292 -4.35 5.67 9.81
N PHE A 293 -5.31 4.99 10.41
CA PHE A 293 -6.66 5.51 10.64
C PHE A 293 -6.96 5.80 12.12
N ALA A 294 -5.95 5.83 12.98
CA ALA A 294 -6.05 6.43 14.30
C ALA A 294 -5.71 7.92 14.23
N GLU A 295 -6.42 8.75 15.00
CA GLU A 295 -6.16 10.21 15.03
C GLU A 295 -4.98 10.52 15.95
N THR A 296 -4.00 11.25 15.43
CA THR A 296 -2.86 11.75 16.19
C THR A 296 -2.75 13.26 16.02
N PRO A 297 -2.74 14.05 17.11
CA PRO A 297 -2.86 15.51 17.02
C PRO A 297 -1.69 16.21 16.32
N ARG A 298 -0.55 15.54 16.20
CA ARG A 298 0.70 16.14 15.71
C ARG A 298 1.18 15.59 14.37
N ASP A 299 0.65 14.44 13.94
CA ASP A 299 1.12 13.77 12.75
C ASP A 299 0.06 13.81 11.66
N THR A 300 0.44 14.38 10.53
CA THR A 300 -0.38 14.41 9.32
C THR A 300 0.11 13.40 8.28
N ILE A 301 1.19 12.68 8.56
CA ILE A 301 1.86 11.79 7.64
C ILE A 301 1.45 10.34 7.94
N PHE A 302 0.92 9.69 6.96
CA PHE A 302 0.39 8.32 6.92
C PHE A 302 1.49 7.26 6.68
N THR A 303 2.70 7.53 7.09
CA THR A 303 3.87 6.68 6.87
C THR A 303 4.17 5.80 8.08
N THR A 304 5.24 5.02 7.99
CA THR A 304 5.79 4.23 9.09
C THR A 304 5.98 5.05 10.37
N CYS A 305 6.24 6.36 10.26
CA CYS A 305 6.36 7.25 11.42
C CYS A 305 5.06 7.34 12.22
N LEU A 306 3.89 7.41 11.57
CA LEU A 306 2.60 7.43 12.24
C LEU A 306 2.34 6.10 12.97
N LEU A 307 2.67 4.98 12.34
CA LEU A 307 2.56 3.65 12.94
C LEU A 307 3.47 3.51 14.18
N TYR A 308 4.63 4.17 14.16
CA TYR A 308 5.56 4.18 15.29
C TYR A 308 5.10 5.09 16.42
N THR A 309 4.56 6.27 16.12
CA THR A 309 4.19 7.28 17.12
C THR A 309 2.86 7.03 17.80
N SER A 310 1.91 6.37 17.11
CA SER A 310 0.60 6.06 17.68
C SER A 310 0.65 5.15 18.91
N PRO A 311 1.51 4.10 18.99
CA PRO A 311 1.61 3.25 20.18
C PRO A 311 2.57 3.81 21.24
N SER A 312 3.25 4.94 21.01
CA SER A 312 4.21 5.48 21.96
C SER A 312 3.50 6.03 23.20
N PRO A 313 3.77 5.53 24.40
CA PRO A 313 3.26 6.13 25.61
C PRO A 313 3.82 7.55 25.77
N ARG A 314 2.96 8.46 26.15
CA ARG A 314 3.34 9.82 26.51
C ARG A 314 3.48 9.97 28.02
#